data_0c1bca1ef499ad869d08c0f308bd4b94
#
_entry.id   0c1bca1ef499ad869d08c0f308bd4b94
#
_cell.length_a   1.000
_cell.length_b   1.000
_cell.length_c   1.000
_cell.angle_alpha   90.00
_cell.angle_beta   90.00
_cell.angle_gamma   90.00
#
_symmetry.space_group_name_H-M   'P 1'
#
loop_
_entity.id
_entity.type
_entity.pdbx_description
1 polymer ?
#
loop_
_entity_poly.entity_id
_entity_poly.type
_entity_poly.pdbx_seq_one_letter_code
_entity_poly.pdbx_strand_id
1 'polypeptide(L)'
;MSGQGGVHHYGSDIYTEADGSDDTLANLGPLRPLAGIWTSADGADVHPVGPGSDVTGPVVDGDEHNVFVERYELHPIDRQTNGPQLFYGLRYHTHIVKPGEVETFHDQVGYWLWEPAARTVLHTLAIPRGQVLLAAGTAEPDATEFEVSATLGSEVYGILSNPFLDRAFHTVSFRLRVTVHDDGTWSYEEHAALRIPDRESLVDHVDRNTLRRIGEPIPNPLAAVADRSGGA
;
A
#
# COMPACT_ATOMS: atom_id res chain seq x y z
N MET A 1 -44.97 0.82 -22.44
CA MET A 1 -43.90 1.66 -21.89
C MET A 1 -42.65 0.82 -21.80
N SER A 2 -41.79 0.91 -22.80
CA SER A 2 -40.55 0.15 -22.87
C SER A 2 -39.48 0.91 -22.11
N GLY A 3 -39.12 0.39 -20.93
CA GLY A 3 -37.96 0.87 -20.20
C GLY A 3 -36.67 0.55 -21.00
N GLN A 4 -36.07 1.58 -21.57
CA GLN A 4 -34.71 1.46 -22.08
C GLN A 4 -33.78 1.30 -20.86
N GLY A 5 -33.31 0.08 -20.62
CA GLY A 5 -32.23 -0.17 -19.71
C GLY A 5 -30.98 0.54 -20.27
N GLY A 6 -30.57 1.63 -19.61
CA GLY A 6 -29.33 2.30 -19.94
C GLY A 6 -28.19 1.31 -19.81
N VAL A 7 -27.42 1.11 -20.86
CA VAL A 7 -26.17 0.37 -20.79
C VAL A 7 -25.21 1.23 -19.97
N HIS A 8 -24.91 0.81 -18.75
CA HIS A 8 -23.86 1.43 -17.96
C HIS A 8 -22.53 1.14 -18.64
N HIS A 9 -21.95 2.11 -19.31
CA HIS A 9 -20.58 2.02 -19.77
C HIS A 9 -19.65 2.38 -18.60
N TYR A 10 -18.75 1.47 -18.27
CA TYR A 10 -17.59 1.85 -17.50
C TYR A 10 -16.83 2.89 -18.31
N GLY A 11 -16.58 4.05 -17.71
CA GLY A 11 -15.65 5.03 -18.29
C GLY A 11 -14.25 4.42 -18.40
N SER A 12 -13.36 5.09 -19.08
CA SER A 12 -11.93 4.71 -19.14
C SER A 12 -11.23 4.79 -17.77
N ASP A 13 -11.87 5.45 -16.81
CA ASP A 13 -11.45 5.55 -15.42
C ASP A 13 -12.45 4.78 -14.55
N ILE A 14 -11.93 3.77 -13.83
CA ILE A 14 -12.70 2.96 -12.89
C ILE A 14 -12.91 3.65 -11.53
N TYR A 15 -12.40 4.87 -11.36
CA TYR A 15 -12.45 5.65 -10.12
C TYR A 15 -13.50 6.77 -10.21
N THR A 16 -14.69 6.46 -10.72
CA THR A 16 -15.78 7.42 -10.78
C THR A 16 -16.39 7.62 -9.40
N GLU A 17 -16.27 8.82 -8.86
CA GLU A 17 -17.01 9.20 -7.66
C GLU A 17 -18.50 9.25 -7.97
N ALA A 18 -19.30 8.56 -7.16
CA ALA A 18 -20.75 8.42 -7.37
C ALA A 18 -21.49 9.76 -7.29
N ASP A 19 -20.96 10.70 -6.50
CA ASP A 19 -21.53 12.05 -6.31
C ASP A 19 -20.36 13.04 -6.41
N GLY A 20 -20.29 13.83 -7.46
CA GLY A 20 -19.24 14.80 -7.72
C GLY A 20 -19.07 15.94 -6.70
N SER A 21 -19.70 15.84 -5.52
CA SER A 21 -19.66 16.81 -4.43
C SER A 21 -18.63 16.51 -3.34
N ASP A 22 -18.13 15.29 -3.24
CA ASP A 22 -17.17 14.91 -2.21
C ASP A 22 -15.74 14.99 -2.75
N ASP A 23 -14.98 15.99 -2.33
CA ASP A 23 -13.55 16.06 -2.57
C ASP A 23 -12.87 14.90 -1.83
N THR A 24 -12.65 13.79 -2.54
CA THR A 24 -12.04 12.58 -1.99
C THR A 24 -10.67 12.87 -1.42
N LEU A 25 -9.88 13.74 -2.06
CA LEU A 25 -8.55 14.12 -1.57
C LEU A 25 -8.62 14.86 -0.23
N ALA A 26 -9.65 15.71 -0.02
CA ALA A 26 -9.82 16.43 1.25
C ALA A 26 -10.19 15.49 2.40
N ASN A 27 -10.85 14.35 2.09
CA ASN A 27 -11.40 13.43 3.08
C ASN A 27 -10.48 12.25 3.43
N LEU A 28 -9.28 12.16 2.84
CA LEU A 28 -8.33 11.07 3.06
C LEU A 28 -7.68 11.04 4.46
N GLY A 29 -7.91 12.07 5.28
CA GLY A 29 -7.29 12.14 6.61
C GLY A 29 -5.77 12.05 6.54
N PRO A 30 -5.13 11.16 7.36
CA PRO A 30 -3.68 11.02 7.39
C PRO A 30 -3.08 10.47 6.08
N LEU A 31 -3.90 9.90 5.20
CA LEU A 31 -3.46 9.38 3.90
C LEU A 31 -3.33 10.46 2.81
N ARG A 32 -3.89 11.66 3.03
CA ARG A 32 -3.89 12.74 2.05
C ARG A 32 -2.49 13.09 1.51
N PRO A 33 -1.45 13.23 2.34
CA PRO A 33 -0.11 13.56 1.85
C PRO A 33 0.50 12.48 0.94
N LEU A 34 0.04 11.23 1.06
CA LEU A 34 0.55 10.11 0.29
C LEU A 34 0.01 10.06 -1.14
N ALA A 35 -1.13 10.73 -1.42
CA ALA A 35 -1.75 10.70 -2.74
C ALA A 35 -0.80 11.29 -3.80
N GLY A 36 -0.50 10.52 -4.87
CA GLY A 36 0.40 10.95 -5.94
C GLY A 36 1.22 9.82 -6.54
N ILE A 37 2.19 10.21 -7.35
CA ILE A 37 3.19 9.30 -7.93
C ILE A 37 4.54 9.66 -7.35
N TRP A 38 5.24 8.67 -6.82
CA TRP A 38 6.44 8.82 -6.04
C TRP A 38 7.57 7.95 -6.55
N THR A 39 8.80 8.33 -6.24
CA THR A 39 10.00 7.53 -6.55
C THR A 39 11.09 7.74 -5.53
N SER A 40 11.97 6.77 -5.43
CA SER A 40 13.29 6.90 -4.82
C SER A 40 14.31 6.07 -5.57
N ALA A 41 15.58 6.26 -5.24
CA ALA A 41 16.69 5.50 -5.84
C ALA A 41 17.64 4.91 -4.77
N ASP A 42 17.28 5.04 -3.49
CA ASP A 42 18.10 4.71 -2.33
C ASP A 42 17.33 3.97 -1.22
N GLY A 43 16.25 3.27 -1.60
CA GLY A 43 15.57 2.34 -0.72
C GLY A 43 16.50 1.23 -0.25
N ALA A 44 16.32 0.78 0.99
CA ALA A 44 17.14 -0.26 1.61
C ALA A 44 16.27 -1.43 2.03
N ASP A 45 16.69 -2.63 1.61
CA ASP A 45 16.09 -3.92 1.94
C ASP A 45 17.10 -4.77 2.68
N VAL A 46 16.69 -5.38 3.77
CA VAL A 46 17.47 -6.37 4.52
C VAL A 46 16.61 -7.59 4.74
N HIS A 47 16.90 -8.66 4.03
CA HIS A 47 16.12 -9.89 4.13
C HIS A 47 16.99 -11.12 4.42
N PRO A 48 16.44 -12.14 5.12
CA PRO A 48 17.18 -13.33 5.45
C PRO A 48 17.49 -14.18 4.22
N VAL A 49 18.72 -14.69 4.14
CA VAL A 49 19.08 -15.76 3.20
C VAL A 49 18.51 -17.06 3.72
N GLY A 50 17.63 -17.69 2.92
CA GLY A 50 16.99 -18.96 3.22
C GLY A 50 17.38 -20.08 2.24
N PRO A 51 16.88 -21.29 2.44
CA PRO A 51 17.13 -22.40 1.53
C PRO A 51 16.69 -22.11 0.10
N GLY A 52 17.65 -22.13 -0.84
CA GLY A 52 17.38 -21.87 -2.25
C GLY A 52 17.23 -20.40 -2.62
N SER A 53 17.62 -19.48 -1.74
CA SER A 53 17.72 -18.06 -2.08
C SER A 53 18.78 -17.83 -3.15
N ASP A 54 18.44 -17.05 -4.15
CA ASP A 54 19.40 -16.54 -5.13
C ASP A 54 20.00 -15.24 -4.57
N VAL A 55 21.19 -15.35 -4.02
CA VAL A 55 21.88 -14.23 -3.37
C VAL A 55 22.58 -13.39 -4.41
N THR A 56 22.23 -12.13 -4.49
CA THR A 56 22.77 -11.16 -5.47
C THR A 56 23.39 -9.92 -4.83
N GLY A 57 23.12 -9.69 -3.54
CA GLY A 57 23.66 -8.60 -2.74
C GLY A 57 24.68 -9.05 -1.68
N PRO A 58 25.27 -8.11 -0.95
CA PRO A 58 26.15 -8.41 0.19
C PRO A 58 25.39 -9.15 1.29
N VAL A 59 26.01 -10.18 1.88
CA VAL A 59 25.45 -10.91 3.02
C VAL A 59 26.22 -10.54 4.28
N VAL A 60 25.50 -10.09 5.30
CA VAL A 60 26.03 -9.76 6.63
C VAL A 60 25.23 -10.49 7.68
N ASP A 61 25.87 -11.26 8.54
CA ASP A 61 25.25 -12.04 9.62
C ASP A 61 24.11 -12.98 9.16
N GLY A 62 24.16 -13.40 7.87
CA GLY A 62 23.18 -14.29 7.26
C GLY A 62 21.99 -13.60 6.62
N ASP A 63 21.99 -12.28 6.56
CA ASP A 63 20.98 -11.47 5.88
C ASP A 63 21.59 -10.77 4.67
N GLU A 64 20.84 -10.74 3.55
CA GLU A 64 21.23 -10.04 2.33
C GLU A 64 20.77 -8.60 2.43
N HIS A 65 21.67 -7.68 2.03
CA HIS A 65 21.44 -6.24 2.02
C HIS A 65 21.37 -5.74 0.59
N ASN A 66 20.27 -5.10 0.22
CA ASN A 66 20.06 -4.53 -1.11
C ASN A 66 19.74 -3.04 -1.04
N VAL A 67 20.13 -2.33 -2.10
CA VAL A 67 19.61 -1.00 -2.43
C VAL A 67 18.62 -1.18 -3.57
N PHE A 68 17.53 -0.41 -3.57
CA PHE A 68 16.52 -0.51 -4.61
C PHE A 68 16.01 0.85 -5.09
N VAL A 69 15.47 0.84 -6.30
CA VAL A 69 14.73 1.94 -6.92
C VAL A 69 13.26 1.60 -6.87
N GLU A 70 12.45 2.52 -6.35
CA GLU A 70 11.02 2.33 -6.21
C GLU A 70 10.22 3.35 -7.01
N ARG A 71 9.14 2.89 -7.60
CA ARG A 71 8.03 3.70 -8.08
C ARG A 71 6.77 3.30 -7.33
N TYR A 72 6.15 4.27 -6.64
CA TYR A 72 4.95 4.06 -5.84
C TYR A 72 3.83 4.99 -6.35
N GLU A 73 2.74 4.42 -6.80
CA GLU A 73 1.58 5.14 -7.31
C GLU A 73 0.43 4.99 -6.33
N LEU A 74 -0.12 6.11 -5.84
CA LEU A 74 -1.25 6.15 -4.91
C LEU A 74 -2.33 7.08 -5.47
N HIS A 75 -3.42 6.48 -5.93
CA HIS A 75 -4.52 7.21 -6.55
C HIS A 75 -5.80 7.10 -5.72
N PRO A 76 -6.56 8.20 -5.54
CA PRO A 76 -7.81 8.17 -4.80
C PRO A 76 -8.81 7.22 -5.47
N ILE A 77 -9.58 6.54 -4.64
CA ILE A 77 -10.76 5.78 -5.05
C ILE A 77 -12.02 6.49 -4.59
N ASP A 78 -13.15 6.14 -5.19
CA ASP A 78 -14.46 6.59 -4.71
C ASP A 78 -14.65 6.16 -3.25
N ARG A 79 -15.39 6.97 -2.49
CA ARG A 79 -15.78 6.58 -1.13
C ARG A 79 -16.49 5.23 -1.15
N GLN A 80 -16.15 4.39 -0.19
CA GLN A 80 -16.75 3.07 -0.04
C GLN A 80 -17.68 3.05 1.17
N THR A 81 -18.92 2.69 0.96
CA THR A 81 -19.92 2.64 2.04
C THR A 81 -20.53 1.26 2.18
N ASN A 82 -20.71 0.81 3.42
CA ASN A 82 -21.44 -0.41 3.73
C ASN A 82 -22.23 -0.21 5.03
N GLY A 83 -23.52 0.14 4.93
CA GLY A 83 -24.31 0.57 6.08
C GLY A 83 -23.70 1.82 6.73
N PRO A 84 -23.36 1.78 8.03
CA PRO A 84 -22.74 2.92 8.72
C PRO A 84 -21.24 3.06 8.43
N GLN A 85 -20.61 2.09 7.80
CA GLN A 85 -19.18 2.13 7.50
C GLN A 85 -18.91 3.01 6.29
N LEU A 86 -17.92 3.89 6.42
CA LEU A 86 -17.48 4.78 5.36
C LEU A 86 -15.95 4.77 5.31
N PHE A 87 -15.40 4.43 4.15
CA PHE A 87 -13.99 4.56 3.84
C PHE A 87 -13.73 5.60 2.77
N TYR A 88 -12.67 6.37 2.97
CA TYR A 88 -11.93 7.04 1.92
C TYR A 88 -10.62 6.29 1.68
N GLY A 89 -10.06 6.30 0.48
CA GLY A 89 -8.88 5.49 0.26
C GLY A 89 -8.09 5.83 -0.99
N LEU A 90 -6.91 5.20 -1.03
CA LEU A 90 -5.99 5.21 -2.15
C LEU A 90 -5.80 3.79 -2.63
N ARG A 91 -5.99 3.53 -3.91
CA ARG A 91 -5.45 2.33 -4.54
C ARG A 91 -3.97 2.57 -4.79
N TYR A 92 -3.15 1.58 -4.51
CA TYR A 92 -1.73 1.70 -4.77
C TYR A 92 -1.16 0.54 -5.59
N HIS A 93 -0.07 0.85 -6.27
CA HIS A 93 0.85 -0.09 -6.86
C HIS A 93 2.28 0.40 -6.58
N THR A 94 3.11 -0.47 -6.00
CA THR A 94 4.54 -0.24 -5.90
C THR A 94 5.28 -1.27 -6.73
N HIS A 95 6.28 -0.79 -7.47
CA HIS A 95 7.17 -1.60 -8.29
C HIS A 95 8.61 -1.24 -7.98
N ILE A 96 9.40 -2.24 -7.68
CA ILE A 96 10.77 -2.13 -7.21
C ILE A 96 11.71 -2.90 -8.13
N VAL A 97 12.83 -2.28 -8.48
CA VAL A 97 13.93 -2.87 -9.24
C VAL A 97 15.26 -2.59 -8.55
N LYS A 98 16.29 -3.40 -8.80
CA LYS A 98 17.65 -3.07 -8.37
C LYS A 98 18.25 -1.99 -9.27
N PRO A 99 19.15 -1.14 -8.77
CA PRO A 99 19.76 -0.07 -9.58
C PRO A 99 20.42 -0.59 -10.85
N GLY A 100 19.98 -0.06 -12.00
CA GLY A 100 20.48 -0.45 -13.31
C GLY A 100 19.88 -1.74 -13.89
N GLU A 101 18.99 -2.41 -13.17
CA GLU A 101 18.26 -3.58 -13.62
C GLU A 101 16.86 -3.22 -14.11
N VAL A 102 16.26 -4.09 -14.92
CA VAL A 102 14.87 -3.97 -15.40
C VAL A 102 13.99 -5.10 -14.86
N GLU A 103 14.61 -6.10 -14.25
CA GLU A 103 13.91 -7.22 -13.65
C GLU A 103 13.20 -6.76 -12.35
N THR A 104 11.98 -7.21 -12.17
CA THR A 104 11.20 -6.90 -10.98
C THR A 104 11.82 -7.57 -9.76
N PHE A 105 12.28 -6.77 -8.81
CA PHE A 105 12.75 -7.23 -7.52
C PHE A 105 11.56 -7.45 -6.57
N HIS A 106 10.63 -6.48 -6.53
CA HIS A 106 9.37 -6.60 -5.78
C HIS A 106 8.23 -5.92 -6.53
N ASP A 107 7.03 -6.49 -6.42
CA ASP A 107 5.78 -5.93 -6.94
C ASP A 107 4.69 -6.13 -5.91
N GLN A 108 3.88 -5.08 -5.69
CA GLN A 108 2.85 -5.11 -4.66
C GLN A 108 1.70 -4.19 -5.02
N VAL A 109 0.48 -4.67 -4.80
CA VAL A 109 -0.75 -3.91 -5.00
C VAL A 109 -1.66 -3.97 -3.79
N GLY A 110 -2.52 -2.96 -3.63
CA GLY A 110 -3.52 -2.96 -2.56
C GLY A 110 -4.20 -1.62 -2.39
N TYR A 111 -4.70 -1.41 -1.17
CA TYR A 111 -5.41 -0.20 -0.76
C TYR A 111 -4.86 0.31 0.56
N TRP A 112 -4.76 1.62 0.67
CA TRP A 112 -4.77 2.36 1.91
C TRP A 112 -6.18 2.90 2.13
N LEU A 113 -6.80 2.59 3.26
CA LEU A 113 -8.16 3.02 3.57
C LEU A 113 -8.18 3.80 4.89
N TRP A 114 -8.97 4.85 4.92
CA TRP A 114 -9.22 5.68 6.10
C TRP A 114 -10.68 5.60 6.49
N GLU A 115 -10.96 5.20 7.74
CA GLU A 115 -12.28 5.20 8.36
C GLU A 115 -12.37 6.34 9.38
N PRO A 116 -12.96 7.50 9.02
CA PRO A 116 -12.96 8.69 9.90
C PRO A 116 -13.62 8.45 11.25
N ALA A 117 -14.74 7.74 11.27
CA ALA A 117 -15.53 7.50 12.47
C ALA A 117 -14.77 6.66 13.52
N ALA A 118 -13.99 5.70 13.07
CA ALA A 118 -13.17 4.83 13.91
C ALA A 118 -11.73 5.32 14.09
N ARG A 119 -11.32 6.37 13.36
CA ARG A 119 -9.91 6.83 13.26
C ARG A 119 -8.96 5.68 12.91
N THR A 120 -9.41 4.83 12.02
CA THR A 120 -8.66 3.62 11.64
C THR A 120 -8.06 3.78 10.25
N VAL A 121 -6.77 3.48 10.14
CA VAL A 121 -6.08 3.28 8.88
C VAL A 121 -6.01 1.78 8.63
N LEU A 122 -6.42 1.35 7.43
CA LEU A 122 -6.24 -0.02 6.96
C LEU A 122 -5.25 -0.04 5.80
N HIS A 123 -4.43 -1.09 5.75
CA HIS A 123 -3.55 -1.38 4.64
C HIS A 123 -3.79 -2.80 4.15
N THR A 124 -4.20 -2.95 2.90
CA THR A 124 -4.27 -4.24 2.24
C THR A 124 -3.05 -4.42 1.36
N LEU A 125 -2.52 -5.63 1.31
CA LEU A 125 -1.34 -5.95 0.52
C LEU A 125 -1.54 -7.28 -0.19
N ALA A 126 -1.12 -7.33 -1.45
CA ALA A 126 -1.00 -8.56 -2.21
C ALA A 126 0.29 -8.52 -3.06
N ILE A 127 1.12 -9.55 -2.91
CA ILE A 127 2.34 -9.72 -3.70
C ILE A 127 2.21 -10.94 -4.63
N PRO A 128 2.82 -10.91 -5.85
CA PRO A 128 2.66 -11.98 -6.84
C PRO A 128 3.31 -13.30 -6.43
N ARG A 129 4.02 -13.33 -5.31
CA ARG A 129 4.52 -14.56 -4.68
C ARG A 129 3.43 -15.34 -3.93
N GLY A 130 2.18 -14.84 -3.93
CA GLY A 130 1.05 -15.49 -3.27
C GLY A 130 1.02 -15.29 -1.75
N GLN A 131 1.30 -14.07 -1.31
CA GLN A 131 1.05 -13.62 0.05
C GLN A 131 0.10 -12.43 0.02
N VAL A 132 -0.83 -12.40 0.97
CA VAL A 132 -1.75 -11.29 1.18
C VAL A 132 -1.87 -10.99 2.67
N LEU A 133 -2.15 -9.73 3.00
CA LEU A 133 -2.49 -9.34 4.37
C LEU A 133 -3.51 -8.19 4.41
N LEU A 134 -4.16 -8.07 5.57
CA LEU A 134 -4.89 -6.90 5.99
C LEU A 134 -4.27 -6.43 7.31
N ALA A 135 -3.65 -5.25 7.30
CA ALA A 135 -3.11 -4.60 8.49
C ALA A 135 -3.96 -3.41 8.90
N ALA A 136 -3.93 -3.05 10.18
CA ALA A 136 -4.62 -1.87 10.70
C ALA A 136 -3.84 -1.16 11.78
N GLY A 137 -4.17 0.13 11.94
CA GLY A 137 -3.71 0.99 13.02
C GLY A 137 -4.67 2.16 13.23
N THR A 138 -4.39 2.98 14.22
CA THR A 138 -5.17 4.17 14.52
C THR A 138 -4.34 5.43 14.27
N ALA A 139 -4.98 6.51 13.79
CA ALA A 139 -4.35 7.78 13.56
C ALA A 139 -5.32 8.94 13.83
N GLU A 140 -4.82 10.12 14.12
CA GLU A 140 -5.62 11.34 14.03
C GLU A 140 -5.74 11.78 12.57
N PRO A 141 -6.80 12.53 12.19
CA PRO A 141 -7.02 12.92 10.79
C PRO A 141 -5.88 13.74 10.17
N ASP A 142 -5.11 14.41 10.98
CA ASP A 142 -3.97 15.27 10.61
C ASP A 142 -2.61 14.68 11.02
N ALA A 143 -2.58 13.39 11.40
CA ALA A 143 -1.36 12.74 11.82
C ALA A 143 -0.32 12.73 10.67
N THR A 144 0.91 13.10 11.00
CA THR A 144 2.07 13.01 10.11
C THR A 144 2.87 11.70 10.30
N GLU A 145 2.53 10.93 11.33
CA GLU A 145 3.09 9.60 11.57
C GLU A 145 1.97 8.64 11.99
N PHE A 146 1.97 7.44 11.41
CA PHE A 146 1.07 6.36 11.81
C PHE A 146 1.69 5.00 11.50
N GLU A 147 1.18 3.97 12.15
CA GLU A 147 1.65 2.60 12.01
C GLU A 147 0.46 1.66 11.84
N VAL A 148 0.62 0.68 10.97
CA VAL A 148 -0.34 -0.42 10.78
C VAL A 148 0.35 -1.76 11.01
N SER A 149 -0.39 -2.75 11.51
CA SER A 149 0.16 -4.06 11.81
C SER A 149 -0.82 -5.19 11.50
N ALA A 150 -0.26 -6.37 11.20
CA ALA A 150 -0.98 -7.62 11.03
C ALA A 150 -0.25 -8.76 11.74
N THR A 151 -0.98 -9.77 12.18
CA THR A 151 -0.42 -10.93 12.87
C THR A 151 -0.99 -12.22 12.28
N LEU A 152 -0.13 -13.19 12.06
CA LEU A 152 -0.54 -14.51 11.58
C LEU A 152 -1.57 -15.13 12.54
N GLY A 153 -2.62 -15.74 11.98
CA GLY A 153 -3.68 -16.38 12.76
C GLY A 153 -4.71 -15.42 13.33
N SER A 154 -4.57 -14.12 13.13
CA SER A 154 -5.65 -13.17 13.43
C SER A 154 -6.82 -13.33 12.46
N GLU A 155 -8.05 -13.36 12.99
CA GLU A 155 -9.28 -13.43 12.18
C GLU A 155 -9.71 -12.06 11.65
N VAL A 156 -9.07 -10.98 12.10
CA VAL A 156 -9.43 -9.59 11.73
C VAL A 156 -8.34 -8.93 10.92
N TYR A 157 -7.10 -8.86 11.46
CA TYR A 157 -5.95 -8.26 10.79
C TYR A 157 -4.84 -9.29 10.67
N GLY A 158 -4.88 -10.04 9.56
CA GLY A 158 -4.16 -11.29 9.40
C GLY A 158 -3.29 -11.34 8.15
N ILE A 159 -2.52 -12.42 8.09
CA ILE A 159 -1.55 -12.72 7.04
C ILE A 159 -1.88 -14.11 6.48
N LEU A 160 -1.89 -14.23 5.15
CA LEU A 160 -2.05 -15.50 4.44
C LEU A 160 -0.91 -15.65 3.43
N SER A 161 -0.28 -16.81 3.44
CA SER A 161 0.83 -17.14 2.56
C SER A 161 0.56 -18.44 1.81
N ASN A 162 1.12 -18.58 0.60
CA ASN A 162 1.08 -19.85 -0.10
C ASN A 162 1.89 -20.92 0.65
N PRO A 163 1.68 -22.22 0.35
CA PRO A 163 2.32 -23.31 1.12
C PRO A 163 3.86 -23.34 1.05
N PHE A 164 4.49 -22.74 0.03
CA PHE A 164 5.95 -22.63 -0.01
C PHE A 164 6.45 -21.57 0.98
N LEU A 165 5.90 -20.36 0.92
CA LEU A 165 6.25 -19.28 1.84
C LEU A 165 5.95 -19.66 3.29
N ASP A 166 4.83 -20.33 3.53
CA ASP A 166 4.45 -20.82 4.86
C ASP A 166 5.49 -21.79 5.45
N ARG A 167 6.17 -22.57 4.62
CA ARG A 167 7.22 -23.50 5.09
C ARG A 167 8.62 -22.90 5.14
N ALA A 168 8.97 -22.07 4.15
CA ALA A 168 10.35 -21.61 3.96
C ALA A 168 10.63 -20.22 4.54
N PHE A 169 9.60 -19.35 4.54
CA PHE A 169 9.68 -17.94 4.98
C PHE A 169 8.38 -17.54 5.69
N HIS A 170 8.11 -18.24 6.78
CA HIS A 170 6.83 -18.14 7.49
C HIS A 170 6.68 -16.79 8.17
N THR A 171 5.90 -15.89 7.58
CA THR A 171 5.64 -14.54 8.12
C THR A 171 4.72 -14.63 9.34
N VAL A 172 5.21 -14.20 10.49
CA VAL A 172 4.52 -14.28 11.79
C VAL A 172 3.82 -12.97 12.12
N SER A 173 4.46 -11.85 11.80
CA SER A 173 3.90 -10.52 12.00
C SER A 173 4.41 -9.56 10.93
N PHE A 174 3.64 -8.52 10.72
CA PHE A 174 3.92 -7.41 9.81
C PHE A 174 3.65 -6.10 10.52
N ARG A 175 4.51 -5.12 10.31
CA ARG A 175 4.36 -3.76 10.80
C ARG A 175 4.90 -2.79 9.76
N LEU A 176 4.15 -1.74 9.50
CA LEU A 176 4.54 -0.69 8.55
C LEU A 176 4.27 0.67 9.19
N ARG A 177 5.33 1.43 9.39
CA ARG A 177 5.29 2.81 9.86
C ARG A 177 5.47 3.75 8.69
N VAL A 178 4.65 4.79 8.64
CA VAL A 178 4.71 5.86 7.65
C VAL A 178 4.97 7.19 8.37
N THR A 179 5.87 8.00 7.83
CA THR A 179 6.18 9.35 8.32
C THR A 179 6.14 10.35 7.17
N VAL A 180 5.35 11.40 7.30
CA VAL A 180 5.27 12.53 6.36
C VAL A 180 6.18 13.65 6.85
N HIS A 181 7.01 14.19 5.97
CA HIS A 181 8.01 15.20 6.30
C HIS A 181 7.58 16.60 5.83
N ASP A 182 8.09 17.63 6.50
CA ASP A 182 7.78 19.05 6.22
C ASP A 182 8.24 19.50 4.81
N ASP A 183 9.19 18.79 4.20
CA ASP A 183 9.70 19.06 2.85
C ASP A 183 8.83 18.47 1.72
N GLY A 184 7.71 17.84 2.08
CA GLY A 184 6.77 17.22 1.14
C GLY A 184 7.18 15.82 0.69
N THR A 185 8.23 15.24 1.24
CA THR A 185 8.55 13.81 1.11
C THR A 185 7.80 12.99 2.16
N TRP A 186 7.76 11.69 2.00
CA TRP A 186 7.36 10.76 3.06
C TRP A 186 8.25 9.54 3.05
N SER A 187 8.37 8.90 4.20
CA SER A 187 9.16 7.69 4.37
C SER A 187 8.33 6.58 4.98
N TYR A 188 8.80 5.36 4.78
CA TYR A 188 8.27 4.21 5.48
C TYR A 188 9.40 3.32 6.04
N GLU A 189 9.03 2.57 7.08
CA GLU A 189 9.80 1.47 7.63
C GLU A 189 8.86 0.28 7.78
N GLU A 190 9.14 -0.79 7.04
CA GLU A 190 8.40 -2.05 7.06
C GLU A 190 9.22 -3.12 7.78
N HIS A 191 8.56 -3.91 8.59
CA HIS A 191 9.12 -5.05 9.31
C HIS A 191 8.23 -6.26 9.12
N ALA A 192 8.76 -7.34 8.57
CA ALA A 192 8.13 -8.64 8.52
C ALA A 192 8.95 -9.63 9.35
N ALA A 193 8.41 -10.06 10.49
CA ALA A 193 9.08 -11.08 11.31
C ALA A 193 8.84 -12.46 10.69
N LEU A 194 9.92 -13.13 10.33
CA LEU A 194 9.93 -14.41 9.63
C LEU A 194 10.46 -15.53 10.51
N ARG A 195 9.81 -16.69 10.47
CA ARG A 195 10.37 -17.94 10.96
C ARG A 195 10.98 -18.68 9.77
N ILE A 196 12.29 -18.88 9.82
CA ILE A 196 13.07 -19.57 8.80
C ILE A 196 13.49 -20.94 9.37
N PRO A 197 13.38 -22.06 8.62
CA PRO A 197 13.94 -23.32 9.02
C PRO A 197 15.42 -23.21 9.41
N ASP A 198 15.84 -23.92 10.43
CA ASP A 198 17.21 -23.95 10.94
C ASP A 198 17.71 -22.63 11.59
N ARG A 199 16.81 -21.64 11.80
CA ARG A 199 17.08 -20.47 12.63
C ARG A 199 16.31 -20.54 13.95
N GLU A 200 17.01 -20.38 15.09
CA GLU A 200 16.42 -20.49 16.44
C GLU A 200 15.50 -19.31 16.77
N SER A 201 15.83 -18.12 16.28
CA SER A 201 15.06 -16.88 16.49
C SER A 201 14.28 -16.48 15.24
N LEU A 202 13.27 -15.64 15.44
CA LEU A 202 12.65 -14.92 14.33
C LEU A 202 13.68 -14.00 13.70
N VAL A 203 13.60 -13.88 12.38
CA VAL A 203 14.44 -12.97 11.58
C VAL A 203 13.55 -11.83 11.10
N ASP A 204 14.04 -10.61 11.17
CA ASP A 204 13.32 -9.42 10.75
C ASP A 204 13.74 -9.06 9.31
N HIS A 205 12.80 -9.14 8.37
CA HIS A 205 12.95 -8.60 7.04
C HIS A 205 12.54 -7.13 7.10
N VAL A 206 13.44 -6.25 6.74
CA VAL A 206 13.27 -4.81 6.92
C VAL A 206 13.45 -4.05 5.63
N ASP A 207 12.41 -3.31 5.24
CA ASP A 207 12.43 -2.37 4.13
C ASP A 207 12.29 -0.93 4.63
N ARG A 208 13.11 -0.03 4.10
CA ARG A 208 13.07 1.39 4.40
C ARG A 208 13.23 2.22 3.14
N ASN A 209 12.44 3.27 3.04
CA ASN A 209 12.58 4.19 1.92
C ASN A 209 12.10 5.59 2.26
N THR A 210 12.65 6.60 1.57
CA THR A 210 12.14 7.97 1.55
C THR A 210 11.78 8.34 0.12
N LEU A 211 10.54 8.72 -0.08
CA LEU A 211 9.91 8.91 -1.39
C LEU A 211 9.70 10.39 -1.68
N ARG A 212 10.10 10.82 -2.87
CA ARG A 212 9.85 12.16 -3.41
C ARG A 212 8.77 12.12 -4.49
N ARG A 213 7.94 13.13 -4.53
CA ARG A 213 6.86 13.23 -5.52
C ARG A 213 7.41 13.48 -6.92
N ILE A 214 6.88 12.74 -7.90
CA ILE A 214 7.17 12.93 -9.33
C ILE A 214 5.91 13.16 -10.16
N GLY A 215 4.73 13.01 -9.57
CA GLY A 215 3.45 13.24 -10.23
C GLY A 215 2.32 13.47 -9.23
N GLU A 216 1.33 14.23 -9.66
CA GLU A 216 0.11 14.44 -8.87
C GLU A 216 -0.76 13.18 -8.90
N PRO A 217 -1.63 12.99 -7.89
CA PRO A 217 -2.64 11.95 -7.95
C PRO A 217 -3.56 12.20 -9.15
N ILE A 218 -3.98 11.15 -9.81
CA ILE A 218 -4.94 11.24 -10.91
C ILE A 218 -6.33 11.26 -10.29
N PRO A 219 -6.99 12.41 -10.16
CA PRO A 219 -8.38 12.46 -9.71
C PRO A 219 -9.27 11.88 -10.80
N ASN A 220 -10.46 11.45 -10.41
CA ASN A 220 -11.47 11.00 -11.37
C ASN A 220 -11.79 12.10 -12.39
N PRO A 221 -11.49 11.92 -13.70
CA PRO A 221 -11.75 12.94 -14.71
C PRO A 221 -13.25 13.21 -14.92
N LEU A 222 -14.14 12.31 -14.48
CA LEU A 222 -15.58 12.49 -14.59
C LEU A 222 -16.16 13.37 -13.47
N ALA A 223 -15.53 13.45 -12.30
CA ALA A 223 -15.93 14.38 -11.24
C ALA A 223 -15.91 15.84 -11.74
N ALA A 224 -14.90 16.22 -12.52
CA ALA A 224 -14.79 17.55 -13.11
C ALA A 224 -15.84 17.86 -14.20
N VAL A 225 -16.52 16.84 -14.73
CA VAL A 225 -17.58 17.00 -15.74
C VAL A 225 -18.95 17.14 -15.07
N ALA A 226 -19.19 16.45 -13.96
CA ALA A 226 -20.44 16.53 -13.20
C ALA A 226 -20.67 17.95 -12.63
N ASP A 227 -19.63 18.61 -12.13
CA ASP A 227 -19.69 19.99 -11.62
C ASP A 227 -20.11 21.04 -12.67
N ARG A 228 -19.87 20.78 -13.96
CA ARG A 228 -20.23 21.70 -15.05
C ARG A 228 -21.66 21.54 -15.57
N SER A 229 -22.30 20.44 -15.25
CA SER A 229 -23.67 20.13 -15.70
C SER A 229 -24.75 20.45 -14.66
N GLY A 230 -24.37 20.71 -13.41
CA GLY A 230 -25.28 21.08 -12.32
C GLY A 230 -25.58 22.57 -12.18
N GLY A 231 -25.06 23.43 -13.07
CA GLY A 231 -25.18 24.89 -13.05
C GLY A 231 -26.03 25.48 -14.21
N ALA A 232 -27.12 24.80 -14.63
CA ALA A 232 -28.04 25.31 -15.61
C ALA A 232 -29.49 25.30 -15.10
#